data_a673a46b726c5d338b447f68c49a277b
#
_entry.id   a673a46b726c5d338b447f68c49a277b
#
_cell.length_a   1.000
_cell.length_b   1.000
_cell.length_c   1.000
_cell.angle_alpha   90.00
_cell.angle_beta   90.00
_cell.angle_gamma   90.00
#
_symmetry.space_group_name_H-M   'P 1'
#
loop_
_entity.id
_entity.type
_entity.pdbx_description
1 polymer ?
#
loop_
_entity_poly.entity_id
_entity_poly.type
_entity_poly.pdbx_seq_one_letter_code
_entity_poly.pdbx_strand_id
1 'polypeptide(L)'
;MMHSHSIRILFCFLVLGALSLQGQVTFEAKVSKKRLGLNERLRVDFQMNENGDNFAPPAFADFQVVSGPQQAVSRSWVNGVQSFSKTYTYFLTPKKKGKLKLGQAEVTISGEVYKTTPVEIQVTEAVKKPNDPNNVDNIIDGNIHLVAEISKTNPYLNEGIQ
;
A
#
# COMPACT_ATOMS: atom_id res chain seq x y z
N MET A 1 17.86 -6.95 61.96
CA MET A 1 18.71 -6.79 60.78
C MET A 1 18.24 -7.47 59.50
N MET A 2 17.14 -8.22 59.53
CA MET A 2 16.62 -9.03 58.37
C MET A 2 15.77 -8.21 57.35
N HIS A 3 15.24 -7.06 57.71
CA HIS A 3 14.38 -6.26 56.82
C HIS A 3 15.12 -5.43 55.76
N SER A 4 16.42 -5.11 56.01
CA SER A 4 17.23 -4.29 55.07
C SER A 4 17.61 -5.02 53.79
N HIS A 5 17.82 -6.33 53.83
CA HIS A 5 18.17 -7.12 52.63
C HIS A 5 16.97 -7.36 51.73
N SER A 6 15.77 -7.58 52.32
CA SER A 6 14.52 -7.75 51.56
C SER A 6 14.11 -6.51 50.78
N ILE A 7 14.29 -5.31 51.35
CA ILE A 7 14.03 -4.04 50.66
C ILE A 7 15.03 -3.77 49.53
N ARG A 8 16.29 -4.13 49.71
CA ARG A 8 17.30 -4.00 48.61
C ARG A 8 17.04 -4.92 47.46
N ILE A 9 16.62 -6.17 47.72
CA ILE A 9 16.27 -7.14 46.70
C ILE A 9 15.03 -6.68 45.94
N LEU A 10 14.00 -6.19 46.62
CA LEU A 10 12.79 -5.66 46.01
C LEU A 10 13.07 -4.44 45.14
N PHE A 11 13.98 -3.55 45.57
CA PHE A 11 14.39 -2.37 44.81
C PHE A 11 15.19 -2.76 43.54
N CYS A 12 16.06 -3.77 43.61
CA CYS A 12 16.74 -4.30 42.41
C CYS A 12 15.78 -4.93 41.41
N PHE A 13 14.75 -5.64 41.86
CA PHE A 13 13.72 -6.20 40.97
C PHE A 13 12.87 -5.12 40.31
N LEU A 14 12.56 -4.04 41.01
CA LEU A 14 11.82 -2.90 40.45
C LEU A 14 12.62 -2.13 39.40
N VAL A 15 13.94 -2.02 39.57
CA VAL A 15 14.83 -1.34 38.60
C VAL A 15 15.08 -2.19 37.37
N LEU A 16 15.13 -3.53 37.50
CA LEU A 16 15.26 -4.43 36.33
C LEU A 16 13.98 -4.45 35.46
N GLY A 17 12.82 -4.20 36.04
CA GLY A 17 11.52 -4.15 35.31
C GLY A 17 11.33 -2.88 34.47
N ALA A 18 12.16 -1.84 34.66
CA ALA A 18 12.09 -0.59 33.90
C ALA A 18 12.85 -0.61 32.55
N LEU A 19 13.48 -1.74 32.19
CA LEU A 19 14.25 -1.88 30.97
C LEU A 19 13.30 -2.07 29.76
N SER A 20 13.09 -0.97 29.04
CA SER A 20 12.85 -0.90 27.62
C SER A 20 11.48 -1.35 27.10
N LEU A 21 10.48 -0.51 27.25
CA LEU A 21 9.43 -0.36 26.25
C LEU A 21 9.97 0.49 25.07
N GLN A 22 11.06 0.03 24.45
CA GLN A 22 11.39 0.55 23.12
C GLN A 22 10.37 -0.03 22.14
N GLY A 23 9.62 0.85 21.48
CA GLY A 23 8.69 0.45 20.44
C GLY A 23 9.42 -0.43 19.41
N GLN A 24 8.87 -1.59 19.10
CA GLN A 24 9.47 -2.52 18.13
C GLN A 24 9.59 -1.81 16.78
N VAL A 25 10.80 -1.80 16.20
CA VAL A 25 11.03 -1.32 14.84
C VAL A 25 10.27 -2.23 13.87
N THR A 26 9.46 -1.63 13.01
CA THR A 26 8.72 -2.34 11.97
C THR A 26 9.09 -1.83 10.59
N PHE A 27 9.30 -2.77 9.67
CA PHE A 27 9.46 -2.48 8.25
C PHE A 27 8.68 -3.51 7.44
N GLU A 28 7.65 -3.07 6.73
CA GLU A 28 6.66 -3.94 6.10
C GLU A 28 6.39 -3.53 4.65
N ALA A 29 6.13 -4.53 3.81
CA ALA A 29 5.58 -4.35 2.47
C ALA A 29 4.07 -4.57 2.49
N LYS A 30 3.29 -3.54 2.17
CA LYS A 30 1.82 -3.59 2.06
C LYS A 30 1.42 -3.48 0.60
N VAL A 31 0.52 -4.33 0.15
CA VAL A 31 -0.01 -4.32 -1.21
C VAL A 31 -1.49 -3.97 -1.20
N SER A 32 -1.95 -3.19 -2.18
CA SER A 32 -3.35 -2.79 -2.27
C SER A 32 -4.31 -3.97 -2.48
N LYS A 33 -3.83 -5.04 -3.12
CA LYS A 33 -4.58 -6.28 -3.36
C LYS A 33 -3.63 -7.46 -3.57
N LYS A 34 -4.04 -8.66 -3.14
CA LYS A 34 -3.28 -9.91 -3.36
C LYS A 34 -3.70 -10.65 -4.65
N ARG A 35 -4.78 -10.22 -5.28
CA ARG A 35 -5.28 -10.76 -6.56
C ARG A 35 -5.64 -9.60 -7.48
N LEU A 36 -5.14 -9.64 -8.73
CA LEU A 36 -5.40 -8.60 -9.73
C LEU A 36 -5.36 -9.19 -11.14
N GLY A 37 -5.98 -8.50 -12.08
CA GLY A 37 -5.89 -8.81 -13.50
C GLY A 37 -4.57 -8.31 -14.11
N LEU A 38 -4.18 -8.92 -15.23
CA LEU A 38 -2.94 -8.57 -15.95
C LEU A 38 -2.88 -7.09 -16.39
N ASN A 39 -4.05 -6.47 -16.63
CA ASN A 39 -4.18 -5.06 -17.02
C ASN A 39 -4.40 -4.10 -15.85
N GLU A 40 -4.34 -4.59 -14.60
CA GLU A 40 -4.54 -3.76 -13.42
C GLU A 40 -3.21 -3.29 -12.82
N ARG A 41 -3.29 -2.18 -12.08
CA ARG A 41 -2.16 -1.65 -11.33
C ARG A 41 -2.19 -2.14 -9.88
N LEU A 42 -1.02 -2.49 -9.37
CA LEU A 42 -0.77 -2.83 -7.98
C LEU A 42 -0.05 -1.68 -7.30
N ARG A 43 -0.62 -1.14 -6.24
CA ARG A 43 0.10 -0.23 -5.36
C ARG A 43 0.82 -1.06 -4.30
N VAL A 44 2.10 -0.75 -4.10
CA VAL A 44 2.96 -1.35 -3.08
C VAL A 44 3.52 -0.24 -2.21
N ASP A 45 3.30 -0.33 -0.91
CA ASP A 45 3.80 0.60 0.10
C ASP A 45 4.82 -0.13 0.97
N PHE A 46 6.06 0.38 1.00
CA PHE A 46 7.08 -0.04 1.95
C PHE A 46 7.07 0.94 3.11
N GLN A 47 6.52 0.52 4.24
CA GLN A 47 6.26 1.37 5.41
C GLN A 47 7.16 0.99 6.57
N MET A 48 7.74 1.99 7.23
CA MET A 48 8.52 1.84 8.46
C MET A 48 8.02 2.81 9.53
N ASN A 49 8.16 2.44 10.80
CA ASN A 49 7.77 3.27 11.95
C ASN A 49 8.92 4.07 12.57
N GLU A 50 10.11 3.94 12.01
CA GLU A 50 11.32 4.66 12.40
C GLU A 50 11.96 5.31 11.18
N ASN A 51 12.81 6.34 11.40
CA ASN A 51 13.54 6.94 10.29
C ASN A 51 14.67 6.03 9.83
N GLY A 52 14.59 5.53 8.61
CA GLY A 52 15.60 4.68 7.99
C GLY A 52 16.24 5.36 6.79
N ASP A 53 17.48 4.93 6.51
CA ASP A 53 18.31 5.35 5.39
C ASP A 53 18.60 4.17 4.46
N ASN A 54 19.22 4.41 3.31
CA ASN A 54 19.63 3.37 2.36
C ASN A 54 18.50 2.42 1.96
N PHE A 55 17.30 2.97 1.73
CA PHE A 55 16.18 2.16 1.24
C PHE A 55 16.52 1.55 -0.12
N ALA A 56 16.49 0.22 -0.22
CA ALA A 56 16.65 -0.55 -1.44
C ALA A 56 15.36 -1.32 -1.75
N PRO A 57 14.65 -0.98 -2.84
CA PRO A 57 13.47 -1.73 -3.25
C PRO A 57 13.87 -3.12 -3.73
N PRO A 58 12.94 -4.11 -3.73
CA PRO A 58 13.20 -5.41 -4.33
C PRO A 58 13.40 -5.30 -5.85
N ALA A 59 14.10 -6.26 -6.42
CA ALA A 59 14.09 -6.44 -7.87
C ALA A 59 12.67 -6.79 -8.32
N PHE A 60 12.00 -5.90 -9.05
CA PHE A 60 10.64 -6.11 -9.57
C PHE A 60 10.65 -7.00 -10.83
N ALA A 61 11.25 -8.21 -10.75
CA ALA A 61 11.49 -9.06 -11.90
C ALA A 61 10.21 -9.39 -12.71
N ASP A 62 9.15 -9.75 -11.99
CA ASP A 62 7.85 -10.14 -12.58
C ASP A 62 6.90 -8.95 -12.78
N PHE A 63 7.33 -7.75 -12.43
CA PHE A 63 6.53 -6.53 -12.52
C PHE A 63 7.26 -5.44 -13.29
N GLN A 64 6.49 -4.60 -13.93
CA GLN A 64 6.97 -3.35 -14.51
C GLN A 64 6.64 -2.20 -13.56
N VAL A 65 7.62 -1.38 -13.24
CA VAL A 65 7.40 -0.15 -12.46
C VAL A 65 6.77 0.90 -13.37
N VAL A 66 5.57 1.34 -13.02
CA VAL A 66 4.82 2.39 -13.72
C VAL A 66 5.14 3.76 -13.12
N SER A 67 5.25 3.82 -11.79
CA SER A 67 5.56 5.06 -11.06
C SER A 67 6.18 4.73 -9.70
N GLY A 68 7.01 5.63 -9.20
CA GLY A 68 7.66 5.55 -7.89
C GLY A 68 9.19 5.60 -7.97
N PRO A 69 9.86 5.66 -6.80
CA PRO A 69 9.24 5.77 -5.49
C PRO A 69 8.62 7.14 -5.20
N GLN A 70 7.44 7.15 -4.61
CA GLN A 70 6.88 8.33 -3.97
C GLN A 70 7.13 8.19 -2.47
N GLN A 71 7.76 9.19 -1.84
CA GLN A 71 8.05 9.17 -0.42
C GLN A 71 7.06 10.05 0.33
N ALA A 72 6.50 9.49 1.41
CA ALA A 72 5.69 10.22 2.38
C ALA A 72 6.27 10.02 3.78
N VAL A 73 6.32 11.10 4.57
CA VAL A 73 6.72 11.07 5.98
C VAL A 73 5.60 11.69 6.79
N SER A 74 5.14 10.96 7.80
CA SER A 74 4.13 11.42 8.75
C SER A 74 4.69 11.37 10.16
N ARG A 75 4.42 12.41 10.93
CA ARG A 75 4.66 12.47 12.37
C ARG A 75 3.40 12.96 13.03
N SER A 76 2.92 12.25 14.04
CA SER A 76 1.77 12.67 14.81
C SER A 76 2.05 12.60 16.31
N TRP A 77 1.37 13.45 17.06
CA TRP A 77 1.46 13.55 18.51
C TRP A 77 0.04 13.49 19.07
N VAL A 78 -0.30 12.38 19.72
CA VAL A 78 -1.63 12.17 20.28
C VAL A 78 -1.48 11.74 21.75
N ASN A 79 -2.06 12.48 22.66
CA ASN A 79 -2.04 12.18 24.09
C ASN A 79 -0.62 11.93 24.67
N GLY A 80 0.39 12.69 24.20
CA GLY A 80 1.77 12.52 24.64
C GLY A 80 2.53 11.37 23.95
N VAL A 81 1.87 10.59 23.12
CA VAL A 81 2.49 9.52 22.33
C VAL A 81 2.85 10.04 20.95
N GLN A 82 4.14 9.96 20.62
CA GLN A 82 4.65 10.28 19.29
C GLN A 82 4.58 9.04 18.41
N SER A 83 4.03 9.17 17.20
CA SER A 83 4.12 8.17 16.15
C SER A 83 4.84 8.73 14.93
N PHE A 84 5.62 7.87 14.28
CA PHE A 84 6.36 8.17 13.07
C PHE A 84 6.01 7.12 12.00
N SER A 85 5.89 7.56 10.77
CA SER A 85 5.76 6.65 9.61
C SER A 85 6.47 7.26 8.41
N LYS A 86 7.32 6.47 7.77
CA LYS A 86 7.94 6.78 6.48
C LYS A 86 7.56 5.70 5.49
N THR A 87 7.04 6.09 4.34
CA THR A 87 6.49 5.17 3.34
C THR A 87 7.08 5.48 1.97
N TYR A 88 7.50 4.44 1.26
CA TYR A 88 7.87 4.48 -0.15
C TYR A 88 6.81 3.74 -0.96
N THR A 89 6.13 4.45 -1.85
CA THR A 89 5.03 3.91 -2.66
C THR A 89 5.48 3.69 -4.11
N TYR A 90 5.19 2.50 -4.64
CA TYR A 90 5.37 2.13 -6.03
C TYR A 90 4.04 1.73 -6.65
N PHE A 91 3.88 2.04 -7.93
CA PHE A 91 2.80 1.50 -8.75
C PHE A 91 3.40 0.56 -9.80
N LEU A 92 2.93 -0.67 -9.78
CA LEU A 92 3.44 -1.77 -10.59
C LEU A 92 2.35 -2.32 -11.51
N THR A 93 2.73 -2.85 -12.67
CA THR A 93 1.88 -3.72 -13.49
C THR A 93 2.53 -5.09 -13.62
N PRO A 94 1.76 -6.19 -13.54
CA PRO A 94 2.32 -7.52 -13.71
C PRO A 94 2.72 -7.74 -15.18
N LYS A 95 3.82 -8.47 -15.42
CA LYS A 95 4.30 -8.83 -16.76
C LYS A 95 3.70 -10.13 -17.28
N LYS A 96 3.19 -11.00 -16.39
CA LYS A 96 2.65 -12.32 -16.70
C LYS A 96 1.55 -12.73 -15.74
N LYS A 97 0.75 -13.70 -16.13
CA LYS A 97 -0.26 -14.36 -15.29
C LYS A 97 0.39 -15.37 -14.34
N GLY A 98 -0.31 -15.71 -13.27
CA GLY A 98 0.08 -16.74 -12.32
C GLY A 98 0.41 -16.20 -10.93
N LYS A 99 1.07 -17.01 -10.12
CA LYS A 99 1.57 -16.60 -8.80
C LYS A 99 2.89 -15.87 -8.98
N LEU A 100 2.90 -14.60 -8.71
CA LEU A 100 4.09 -13.75 -8.77
C LEU A 100 4.55 -13.42 -7.34
N LYS A 101 5.86 -13.30 -7.16
CA LYS A 101 6.45 -12.99 -5.86
C LYS A 101 7.09 -11.62 -5.89
N LEU A 102 6.64 -10.76 -5.00
CA LEU A 102 7.33 -9.52 -4.68
C LEU A 102 8.45 -9.86 -3.67
N GLY A 103 9.69 -9.57 -4.03
CA GLY A 103 10.87 -9.83 -3.20
C GLY A 103 10.92 -8.97 -1.94
N GLN A 104 12.02 -9.11 -1.19
CA GLN A 104 12.28 -8.32 0.00
C GLN A 104 12.84 -6.95 -0.37
N ALA A 105 12.33 -5.90 0.25
CA ALA A 105 13.00 -4.61 0.32
C ALA A 105 13.90 -4.55 1.55
N GLU A 106 14.90 -3.70 1.52
CA GLU A 106 15.86 -3.50 2.61
C GLU A 106 15.90 -2.02 3.01
N VAL A 107 16.17 -1.76 4.28
CA VAL A 107 16.39 -0.42 4.82
C VAL A 107 17.33 -0.50 6.01
N THR A 108 18.15 0.52 6.22
CA THR A 108 19.00 0.64 7.41
C THR A 108 18.32 1.55 8.42
N ILE A 109 18.05 1.05 9.63
CA ILE A 109 17.48 1.82 10.73
C ILE A 109 18.44 1.70 11.92
N SER A 110 18.91 2.82 12.44
CA SER A 110 19.86 2.88 13.58
C SER A 110 21.10 1.99 13.39
N GLY A 111 21.57 1.85 12.15
CA GLY A 111 22.74 1.02 11.80
C GLY A 111 22.45 -0.46 11.56
N GLU A 112 21.23 -0.92 11.76
CA GLU A 112 20.78 -2.29 11.49
C GLU A 112 19.99 -2.39 10.20
N VAL A 113 20.16 -3.51 9.48
CA VAL A 113 19.45 -3.76 8.21
C VAL A 113 18.16 -4.54 8.47
N TYR A 114 17.04 -3.92 8.13
CA TYR A 114 15.71 -4.53 8.18
C TYR A 114 15.26 -4.93 6.79
N LYS A 115 14.56 -6.08 6.71
CA LYS A 115 14.03 -6.62 5.45
C LYS A 115 12.54 -6.89 5.56
N THR A 116 11.82 -6.59 4.49
CA THR A 116 10.39 -6.92 4.43
C THR A 116 10.16 -8.41 4.18
N THR A 117 9.00 -8.92 4.58
CA THR A 117 8.56 -10.25 4.20
C THR A 117 8.13 -10.25 2.72
N PRO A 118 8.54 -11.24 1.92
CA PRO A 118 8.08 -11.38 0.55
C PRO A 118 6.56 -11.53 0.47
N VAL A 119 5.94 -10.96 -0.57
CA VAL A 119 4.47 -11.01 -0.76
C VAL A 119 4.15 -11.79 -2.02
N GLU A 120 3.26 -12.78 -1.92
CA GLU A 120 2.70 -13.47 -3.09
C GLU A 120 1.48 -12.72 -3.64
N ILE A 121 1.40 -12.63 -4.96
CA ILE A 121 0.35 -11.94 -5.70
C ILE A 121 -0.15 -12.86 -6.79
N GLN A 122 -1.47 -13.13 -6.77
CA GLN A 122 -2.13 -13.93 -7.78
C GLN A 122 -2.57 -13.02 -8.94
N VAL A 123 -1.98 -13.21 -10.12
CA VAL A 123 -2.35 -12.48 -11.34
C VAL A 123 -3.23 -13.36 -12.21
N THR A 124 -4.43 -12.85 -12.52
CA THR A 124 -5.41 -13.49 -13.39
C THR A 124 -5.37 -12.91 -14.80
N GLU A 125 -6.28 -13.33 -15.65
CA GLU A 125 -6.47 -12.68 -16.95
C GLU A 125 -6.84 -11.21 -16.81
N ALA A 126 -6.72 -10.47 -17.91
CA ALA A 126 -7.13 -9.07 -17.95
C ALA A 126 -8.62 -8.96 -17.56
N VAL A 127 -8.92 -8.01 -16.66
CA VAL A 127 -10.30 -7.73 -16.26
C VAL A 127 -10.96 -6.92 -17.38
N LYS A 128 -12.12 -7.38 -17.85
CA LYS A 128 -12.96 -6.58 -18.76
C LYS A 128 -13.46 -5.36 -18.00
N LYS A 129 -13.14 -4.17 -18.49
CA LYS A 129 -13.70 -2.91 -17.96
C LYS A 129 -15.08 -2.68 -18.56
N PRO A 130 -16.14 -2.55 -17.79
CA PRO A 130 -17.50 -2.38 -18.29
C PRO A 130 -17.69 -1.18 -19.25
N ASN A 131 -16.82 -0.17 -19.17
CA ASN A 131 -16.90 1.07 -19.93
C ASN A 131 -15.68 1.30 -20.85
N ASP A 132 -15.03 0.23 -21.35
CA ASP A 132 -14.00 0.40 -22.35
C ASP A 132 -14.65 0.59 -23.73
N PRO A 133 -14.57 1.78 -24.34
CA PRO A 133 -15.19 2.05 -25.65
C PRO A 133 -14.58 1.19 -26.77
N ASN A 134 -13.39 0.59 -26.55
CA ASN A 134 -12.74 -0.29 -27.50
C ASN A 134 -13.06 -1.78 -27.25
N ASN A 135 -13.89 -2.09 -26.27
CA ASN A 135 -14.28 -3.47 -25.99
C ASN A 135 -15.38 -3.89 -26.97
N VAL A 136 -15.00 -4.57 -28.04
CA VAL A 136 -15.88 -5.06 -29.11
C VAL A 136 -17.00 -5.97 -28.56
N ASP A 137 -16.77 -6.65 -27.43
CA ASP A 137 -17.77 -7.52 -26.79
C ASP A 137 -18.98 -6.72 -26.24
N ASN A 138 -18.81 -5.44 -25.88
CA ASN A 138 -19.91 -4.57 -25.46
C ASN A 138 -20.79 -4.15 -26.63
N ILE A 139 -20.29 -4.24 -27.84
CA ILE A 139 -21.02 -3.91 -29.08
C ILE A 139 -21.90 -5.09 -29.52
N ILE A 140 -21.50 -6.32 -29.19
CA ILE A 140 -22.17 -7.55 -29.64
C ILE A 140 -23.37 -7.92 -28.77
N ASP A 141 -23.39 -7.47 -27.48
CA ASP A 141 -24.47 -7.81 -26.53
C ASP A 141 -25.78 -7.03 -26.73
N GLY A 142 -25.88 -6.21 -27.76
CA GLY A 142 -27.14 -5.58 -28.21
C GLY A 142 -27.81 -4.62 -27.19
N ASN A 143 -27.13 -4.32 -26.08
CA ASN A 143 -27.68 -3.54 -24.97
C ASN A 143 -27.26 -2.06 -24.96
N ILE A 144 -26.69 -1.56 -26.06
CA ILE A 144 -26.45 -0.12 -26.20
C ILE A 144 -27.73 0.52 -26.78
N HIS A 145 -28.61 0.94 -25.91
CA HIS A 145 -29.73 1.79 -26.28
C HIS A 145 -29.27 3.24 -26.18
N LEU A 146 -29.10 3.88 -27.32
CA LEU A 146 -28.96 5.34 -27.38
C LEU A 146 -30.36 5.94 -27.27
N VAL A 147 -30.75 6.40 -26.09
CA VAL A 147 -32.00 7.13 -25.88
C VAL A 147 -31.70 8.61 -26.00
N ALA A 148 -32.15 9.23 -27.06
CA ALA A 148 -32.17 10.69 -27.19
C ALA A 148 -33.52 11.20 -26.69
N GLU A 149 -33.54 11.75 -25.48
CA GLU A 149 -34.73 12.48 -24.98
C GLU A 149 -34.63 13.94 -25.40
N ILE A 150 -35.62 14.41 -26.18
CA ILE A 150 -35.75 15.81 -26.52
C ILE A 150 -36.86 16.42 -25.66
N SER A 151 -36.54 17.55 -25.00
CA SER A 151 -37.48 18.23 -24.10
C SER A 151 -38.68 18.88 -24.85
N LYS A 152 -38.55 19.11 -26.14
CA LYS A 152 -39.61 19.64 -27.01
C LYS A 152 -39.57 19.05 -28.41
N THR A 153 -40.72 18.65 -28.91
CA THR A 153 -40.87 18.13 -30.28
C THR A 153 -41.07 19.26 -31.31
N ASN A 154 -41.44 20.46 -30.90
CA ASN A 154 -41.61 21.65 -31.75
C ASN A 154 -40.94 22.88 -31.12
N PRO A 155 -39.60 22.99 -31.17
CA PRO A 155 -38.91 24.18 -30.67
C PRO A 155 -39.11 25.37 -31.60
N TYR A 156 -39.24 26.57 -31.03
CA TYR A 156 -39.21 27.81 -31.83
C TYR A 156 -37.79 28.09 -32.32
N LEU A 157 -37.70 28.90 -33.41
CA LEU A 157 -36.41 29.29 -33.97
C LEU A 157 -35.56 29.98 -32.87
N ASN A 158 -34.33 29.51 -32.63
CA ASN A 158 -33.40 29.95 -31.58
C ASN A 158 -33.73 29.50 -30.14
N GLU A 159 -34.59 28.52 -29.91
CA GLU A 159 -34.79 27.90 -28.62
C GLU A 159 -33.80 26.74 -28.41
N GLY A 160 -33.08 26.77 -27.28
CA GLY A 160 -32.17 25.66 -26.92
C GLY A 160 -32.95 24.42 -26.50
N ILE A 161 -32.57 23.26 -27.06
CA ILE A 161 -33.08 21.94 -26.67
C ILE A 161 -32.08 21.34 -25.69
N GLN A 162 -32.55 20.83 -24.55
CA GLN A 162 -31.77 20.09 -23.56
C GLN A 162 -31.92 18.58 -23.76
#